data_c0267b29c03a1377f10e1ae4125b468f
#
_entry.id   c0267b29c03a1377f10e1ae4125b468f
#
_cell.length_a   1.000
_cell.length_b   1.000
_cell.length_c   1.000
_cell.angle_alpha   90.00
_cell.angle_beta   90.00
_cell.angle_gamma   90.00
#
_symmetry.space_group_name_H-M   'P 1'
#
loop_
_entity.id
_entity.type
_entity.pdbx_description
1 polymer ?
#
loop_
_entity_poly.entity_id
_entity_poly.type
_entity_poly.pdbx_seq_one_letter_code
_entity_poly.pdbx_strand_id
1 'polypeptide(L)'
;MKKVLGIISLLLSATLATANSIDFDKAFKESTKIEKQIKKTSFPKQTYLITDFGAKPDTPDAPCHEAINQAIVTCCLNGGGTVVVPKGTFYTGPITLKSNVNFHVEEGAVLKFSTDQSLYFPGVITRWEGIDCYNARPLIYAYGETNIAITVKELSTDKAPTKPGGLCVALPVMAGKRAWWHNATEDGNAC
;
A
#
# COMPACT_ATOMS: atom_id res chain seq x y z
N MET A 1 -38.86 -36.97 -40.31
CA MET A 1 -37.84 -35.93 -40.23
C MET A 1 -38.20 -34.74 -39.36
N LYS A 2 -39.41 -34.15 -39.45
CA LYS A 2 -39.80 -32.99 -38.64
C LYS A 2 -39.81 -33.24 -37.11
N LYS A 3 -40.17 -34.44 -36.61
CA LYS A 3 -40.19 -34.80 -35.20
C LYS A 3 -38.80 -34.97 -34.59
N VAL A 4 -37.80 -35.41 -35.36
CA VAL A 4 -36.44 -35.56 -34.88
C VAL A 4 -35.72 -34.24 -34.77
N LEU A 5 -36.01 -33.28 -35.65
CA LEU A 5 -35.48 -31.90 -35.54
C LEU A 5 -35.96 -31.18 -34.31
N GLY A 6 -37.23 -31.38 -33.89
CA GLY A 6 -37.80 -30.80 -32.71
C GLY A 6 -37.13 -31.28 -31.41
N ILE A 7 -36.82 -32.59 -31.34
CA ILE A 7 -36.15 -33.18 -30.16
C ILE A 7 -34.68 -32.69 -30.04
N ILE A 8 -33.98 -32.55 -31.17
CA ILE A 8 -32.60 -32.04 -31.19
C ILE A 8 -32.56 -30.55 -30.76
N SER A 9 -33.55 -29.75 -31.20
CA SER A 9 -33.67 -28.34 -30.77
C SER A 9 -33.96 -28.21 -29.29
N LEU A 10 -34.78 -29.10 -28.73
CA LEU A 10 -35.15 -29.08 -27.28
C LEU A 10 -33.94 -29.52 -26.40
N LEU A 11 -33.15 -30.49 -26.89
CA LEU A 11 -31.92 -30.93 -26.19
C LEU A 11 -30.81 -29.88 -26.24
N LEU A 12 -30.69 -29.15 -27.34
CA LEU A 12 -29.69 -28.09 -27.48
C LEU A 12 -30.03 -26.86 -26.60
N SER A 13 -31.28 -26.55 -26.36
CA SER A 13 -31.71 -25.47 -25.45
C SER A 13 -31.52 -25.82 -23.97
N ALA A 14 -31.58 -27.11 -23.61
CA ALA A 14 -31.37 -27.56 -22.23
C ALA A 14 -29.90 -27.52 -21.81
N THR A 15 -28.97 -27.62 -22.74
CA THR A 15 -27.51 -27.55 -22.43
C THR A 15 -26.99 -26.13 -22.24
N LEU A 16 -27.70 -25.12 -22.72
CA LEU A 16 -27.33 -23.72 -22.51
C LEU A 16 -27.78 -23.15 -21.15
N ALA A 17 -28.61 -23.89 -20.40
CA ALA A 17 -29.14 -23.42 -19.11
C ALA A 17 -28.25 -23.76 -17.88
N THR A 18 -27.12 -24.42 -18.06
CA THR A 18 -26.15 -24.66 -16.99
C THR A 18 -25.03 -23.59 -16.97
N ALA A 19 -25.38 -22.35 -17.22
CA ALA A 19 -24.52 -21.26 -16.78
C ALA A 19 -24.46 -21.36 -15.26
N ASN A 20 -23.28 -21.70 -14.71
CA ASN A 20 -23.04 -21.72 -13.27
C ASN A 20 -23.51 -20.38 -12.69
N SER A 21 -24.73 -20.35 -12.18
CA SER A 21 -25.18 -19.21 -11.37
C SER A 21 -24.24 -19.18 -10.15
N ILE A 22 -23.48 -18.10 -10.02
CA ILE A 22 -22.65 -17.89 -8.85
C ILE A 22 -23.60 -17.86 -7.65
N ASP A 23 -23.46 -18.86 -6.77
CA ASP A 23 -24.19 -18.88 -5.52
C ASP A 23 -23.58 -17.83 -4.58
N PHE A 24 -24.13 -16.62 -4.63
CA PHE A 24 -23.69 -15.50 -3.81
C PHE A 24 -23.80 -15.78 -2.32
N ASP A 25 -24.81 -16.53 -1.89
CA ASP A 25 -25.00 -16.86 -0.47
C ASP A 25 -23.89 -17.79 0.03
N LYS A 26 -23.48 -18.75 -0.79
CA LYS A 26 -22.35 -19.63 -0.48
C LYS A 26 -21.05 -18.84 -0.46
N ALA A 27 -20.80 -17.98 -1.45
CA ALA A 27 -19.61 -17.14 -1.53
C ALA A 27 -19.54 -16.19 -0.33
N PHE A 28 -20.66 -15.61 0.10
CA PHE A 28 -20.72 -14.72 1.26
C PHE A 28 -20.46 -15.45 2.58
N LYS A 29 -21.00 -16.66 2.75
CA LYS A 29 -20.69 -17.50 3.93
C LYS A 29 -19.21 -17.90 3.97
N GLU A 30 -18.62 -18.18 2.82
CA GLU A 30 -17.20 -18.53 2.73
C GLU A 30 -16.31 -17.34 3.02
N SER A 31 -16.61 -16.14 2.52
CA SER A 31 -15.89 -14.91 2.84
C SER A 31 -15.93 -14.59 4.33
N THR A 32 -17.10 -14.73 4.98
CA THR A 32 -17.23 -14.54 6.43
C THR A 32 -16.41 -15.55 7.24
N LYS A 33 -16.29 -16.79 6.74
CA LYS A 33 -15.46 -17.81 7.37
C LYS A 33 -13.96 -17.46 7.25
N ILE A 34 -13.54 -16.98 6.09
CA ILE A 34 -12.16 -16.53 5.84
C ILE A 34 -11.84 -15.32 6.73
N GLU A 35 -12.74 -14.34 6.79
CA GLU A 35 -12.58 -13.15 7.62
C GLU A 35 -12.32 -13.47 9.09
N LYS A 36 -13.03 -14.48 9.65
CA LYS A 36 -12.79 -14.94 11.03
C LYS A 36 -11.43 -15.60 11.26
N GLN A 37 -10.76 -16.04 10.22
CA GLN A 37 -9.42 -16.66 10.28
C GLN A 37 -8.30 -15.65 10.19
N ILE A 38 -8.60 -14.40 9.76
CA ILE A 38 -7.60 -13.34 9.63
C ILE A 38 -7.16 -12.90 11.04
N LYS A 39 -5.88 -13.05 11.31
CA LYS A 39 -5.28 -12.55 12.55
C LYS A 39 -5.22 -11.04 12.50
N LYS A 40 -5.84 -10.38 13.49
CA LYS A 40 -5.71 -8.94 13.66
C LYS A 40 -4.30 -8.58 14.12
N THR A 41 -3.75 -7.50 13.59
CA THR A 41 -2.48 -6.93 14.07
C THR A 41 -2.64 -6.42 15.48
N SER A 42 -1.60 -6.60 16.30
CA SER A 42 -1.56 -6.09 17.67
C SER A 42 -0.17 -5.57 17.96
N PHE A 43 -0.09 -4.41 18.59
CA PHE A 43 1.16 -3.71 18.84
C PHE A 43 1.33 -3.37 20.30
N PRO A 44 2.56 -3.37 20.84
CA PRO A 44 2.86 -2.82 22.15
C PRO A 44 2.45 -1.35 22.26
N LYS A 45 2.20 -0.87 23.47
CA LYS A 45 1.77 0.51 23.72
C LYS A 45 2.88 1.57 23.60
N GLN A 46 4.09 1.15 23.27
CA GLN A 46 5.23 2.05 23.10
C GLN A 46 5.03 2.93 21.86
N THR A 47 5.37 4.21 22.00
CA THR A 47 5.21 5.22 20.95
C THR A 47 6.55 5.90 20.67
N TYR A 48 6.83 6.12 19.39
CA TYR A 48 8.04 6.74 18.88
C TYR A 48 7.64 7.87 17.93
N LEU A 49 7.91 9.12 18.33
CA LEU A 49 7.65 10.27 17.46
C LEU A 49 8.80 10.43 16.47
N ILE A 50 8.51 10.61 15.20
CA ILE A 50 9.56 10.82 14.18
C ILE A 50 10.39 12.06 14.45
N THR A 51 9.80 13.06 15.13
CA THR A 51 10.49 14.30 15.52
C THR A 51 11.60 14.08 16.55
N ASP A 52 11.48 13.04 17.39
CA ASP A 52 12.52 12.69 18.38
C ASP A 52 13.76 12.10 17.69
N PHE A 53 13.62 11.68 16.44
CA PHE A 53 14.68 11.18 15.58
C PHE A 53 15.22 12.24 14.60
N GLY A 54 14.75 13.48 14.72
CA GLY A 54 15.24 14.61 13.91
C GLY A 54 14.39 14.96 12.70
N ALA A 55 13.22 14.33 12.50
CA ALA A 55 12.29 14.74 11.46
C ALA A 55 11.75 16.14 11.77
N LYS A 56 11.83 17.05 10.80
CA LYS A 56 11.34 18.42 10.92
C LYS A 56 10.21 18.65 9.93
N PRO A 57 9.07 19.21 10.37
CA PRO A 57 8.00 19.60 9.47
C PRO A 57 8.41 20.79 8.61
N ASP A 58 7.75 20.95 7.46
CA ASP A 58 7.83 22.12 6.57
C ASP A 58 9.25 22.48 6.06
N THR A 59 10.13 21.46 5.96
CA THR A 59 11.50 21.59 5.44
C THR A 59 11.67 20.84 4.11
N PRO A 60 11.33 21.46 2.96
CA PRO A 60 11.38 20.76 1.66
C PRO A 60 12.79 20.35 1.23
N ASP A 61 13.80 21.11 1.62
CA ASP A 61 15.21 20.88 1.23
C ASP A 61 15.93 19.83 2.10
N ALA A 62 15.26 19.34 3.16
CA ALA A 62 15.82 18.35 4.07
C ALA A 62 14.85 17.17 4.25
N PRO A 63 14.84 16.19 3.32
CA PRO A 63 13.97 15.03 3.44
C PRO A 63 14.24 14.23 4.71
N CYS A 64 13.18 13.93 5.46
CA CYS A 64 13.28 13.28 6.79
C CYS A 64 13.16 11.75 6.75
N HIS A 65 13.34 11.10 5.58
CA HIS A 65 13.20 9.65 5.44
C HIS A 65 14.18 8.86 6.32
N GLU A 66 15.37 9.37 6.54
CA GLU A 66 16.35 8.74 7.44
C GLU A 66 15.85 8.73 8.89
N ALA A 67 15.34 9.86 9.39
CA ALA A 67 14.77 9.98 10.72
C ALA A 67 13.54 9.06 10.89
N ILE A 68 12.66 9.01 9.89
CA ILE A 68 11.50 8.11 9.87
C ILE A 68 11.95 6.65 9.91
N ASN A 69 12.87 6.26 9.04
CA ASN A 69 13.37 4.88 8.99
C ASN A 69 14.10 4.49 10.27
N GLN A 70 14.83 5.41 10.89
CA GLN A 70 15.49 5.17 12.18
C GLN A 70 14.49 4.97 13.31
N ALA A 71 13.41 5.76 13.36
CA ALA A 71 12.31 5.56 14.30
C ALA A 71 11.68 4.17 14.14
N ILE A 72 11.45 3.73 12.89
CA ILE A 72 10.89 2.41 12.58
C ILE A 72 11.83 1.28 13.03
N VAL A 73 13.11 1.40 12.72
CA VAL A 73 14.12 0.39 13.12
C VAL A 73 14.23 0.32 14.64
N THR A 74 14.31 1.47 15.32
CA THR A 74 14.39 1.52 16.79
C THR A 74 13.13 0.91 17.42
N CYS A 75 11.95 1.23 16.91
CA CYS A 75 10.70 0.63 17.37
C CYS A 75 10.72 -0.90 17.23
N CYS A 76 11.13 -1.41 16.07
CA CYS A 76 11.22 -2.85 15.81
C CYS A 76 12.20 -3.53 16.77
N LEU A 77 13.40 -2.98 16.96
CA LEU A 77 14.44 -3.53 17.85
C LEU A 77 14.02 -3.57 19.32
N ASN A 78 13.16 -2.64 19.73
CA ASN A 78 12.62 -2.58 21.09
C ASN A 78 11.34 -3.44 21.28
N GLY A 79 11.07 -4.37 20.35
CA GLY A 79 9.96 -5.31 20.46
C GLY A 79 8.67 -4.82 19.79
N GLY A 80 8.70 -3.71 19.09
CA GLY A 80 7.57 -3.15 18.34
C GLY A 80 6.85 -2.02 19.06
N GLY A 81 5.82 -1.49 18.41
CA GLY A 81 5.04 -0.36 18.92
C GLY A 81 4.45 0.49 17.81
N THR A 82 4.21 1.76 18.10
CA THR A 82 3.65 2.73 17.15
C THR A 82 4.66 3.84 16.85
N VAL A 83 5.02 3.98 15.58
CA VAL A 83 5.78 5.14 15.08
C VAL A 83 4.78 6.17 14.60
N VAL A 84 4.86 7.37 15.17
CA VAL A 84 3.87 8.43 14.95
C VAL A 84 4.45 9.55 14.11
N VAL A 85 3.73 9.88 13.03
CA VAL A 85 3.92 11.10 12.25
C VAL A 85 2.98 12.15 12.80
N PRO A 86 3.46 13.16 13.53
CA PRO A 86 2.61 14.19 14.12
C PRO A 86 2.10 15.17 13.04
N LYS A 87 1.17 16.05 13.42
CA LYS A 87 0.64 17.09 12.54
C LYS A 87 1.76 17.93 11.92
N GLY A 88 1.68 18.19 10.61
CA GLY A 88 2.64 18.97 9.83
C GLY A 88 2.92 18.36 8.48
N THR A 89 3.66 19.05 7.63
CA THR A 89 4.07 18.56 6.30
C THR A 89 5.50 18.04 6.38
N PHE A 90 5.68 16.74 6.20
CA PHE A 90 7.00 16.09 6.22
C PHE A 90 7.40 15.69 4.80
N TYR A 91 8.49 16.26 4.32
CA TYR A 91 9.10 15.89 3.05
C TYR A 91 9.96 14.65 3.26
N THR A 92 9.77 13.61 2.48
CA THR A 92 10.40 12.32 2.72
C THR A 92 10.82 11.64 1.42
N GLY A 93 11.79 10.75 1.51
CA GLY A 93 12.09 9.72 0.52
C GLY A 93 11.41 8.39 0.88
N PRO A 94 11.97 7.24 0.46
CA PRO A 94 11.38 5.93 0.67
C PRO A 94 11.34 5.55 2.15
N ILE A 95 10.21 4.99 2.58
CA ILE A 95 9.99 4.50 3.95
C ILE A 95 10.00 2.98 3.92
N THR A 96 10.79 2.36 4.81
CA THR A 96 10.88 0.90 4.94
C THR A 96 10.26 0.45 6.26
N LEU A 97 9.15 -0.26 6.19
CA LEU A 97 8.48 -0.80 7.37
C LEU A 97 9.19 -2.05 7.89
N LYS A 98 9.11 -2.26 9.20
CA LYS A 98 9.67 -3.40 9.92
C LYS A 98 8.61 -4.13 10.72
N SER A 99 8.91 -5.38 11.08
CA SER A 99 8.00 -6.24 11.86
C SER A 99 7.62 -5.61 13.19
N ASN A 100 6.38 -5.87 13.61
CA ASN A 100 5.79 -5.38 14.85
C ASN A 100 5.65 -3.86 14.95
N VAL A 101 5.63 -3.15 13.83
CA VAL A 101 5.51 -1.69 13.78
C VAL A 101 4.17 -1.27 13.21
N ASN A 102 3.45 -0.43 13.94
CA ASN A 102 2.34 0.36 13.46
C ASN A 102 2.84 1.74 13.04
N PHE A 103 2.82 2.07 11.77
CA PHE A 103 3.13 3.39 11.25
C PHE A 103 1.86 4.24 11.28
N HIS A 104 1.77 5.15 12.24
CA HIS A 104 0.58 5.94 12.51
C HIS A 104 0.75 7.38 12.03
N VAL A 105 -0.17 7.83 11.19
CA VAL A 105 -0.22 9.21 10.68
C VAL A 105 -1.35 9.94 11.40
N GLU A 106 -0.99 10.97 12.16
CA GLU A 106 -1.97 11.77 12.90
C GLU A 106 -2.81 12.67 11.98
N GLU A 107 -3.92 13.14 12.51
CA GLU A 107 -4.79 14.11 11.83
C GLU A 107 -4.01 15.39 11.49
N GLY A 108 -4.09 15.80 10.23
CA GLY A 108 -3.37 16.98 9.73
C GLY A 108 -1.89 16.75 9.45
N ALA A 109 -1.40 15.51 9.54
CA ALA A 109 -0.09 15.15 9.04
C ALA A 109 -0.12 14.88 7.53
N VAL A 110 0.90 15.34 6.82
CA VAL A 110 1.06 15.16 5.37
C VAL A 110 2.47 14.62 5.10
N LEU A 111 2.55 13.49 4.41
CA LEU A 111 3.81 12.95 3.90
C LEU A 111 3.95 13.34 2.42
N LYS A 112 4.94 14.16 2.11
CA LYS A 112 5.30 14.55 0.74
C LYS A 112 6.55 13.81 0.29
N PHE A 113 6.37 12.87 -0.63
CA PHE A 113 7.49 12.10 -1.17
C PHE A 113 8.26 12.90 -2.21
N SER A 114 9.59 12.82 -2.12
CA SER A 114 10.52 13.49 -3.05
C SER A 114 10.40 12.92 -4.46
N THR A 115 10.59 13.77 -5.46
CA THR A 115 10.75 13.38 -6.87
C THR A 115 12.20 13.07 -7.23
N ASP A 116 13.14 13.29 -6.32
CA ASP A 116 14.55 12.94 -6.54
C ASP A 116 14.69 11.43 -6.58
N GLN A 117 14.94 10.90 -7.78
CA GLN A 117 15.07 9.48 -8.03
C GLN A 117 16.27 8.87 -7.30
N SER A 118 17.32 9.65 -7.03
CA SER A 118 18.52 9.15 -6.36
C SER A 118 18.25 8.60 -4.97
N LEU A 119 17.23 9.12 -4.26
CA LEU A 119 16.82 8.67 -2.94
C LEU A 119 16.22 7.25 -2.95
N TYR A 120 15.73 6.79 -4.10
CA TYR A 120 15.09 5.49 -4.25
C TYR A 120 16.06 4.38 -4.67
N PHE A 121 17.35 4.70 -4.71
CA PHE A 121 18.43 3.74 -4.96
C PHE A 121 19.35 3.61 -3.73
N PRO A 122 20.03 2.46 -3.56
CA PRO A 122 20.02 1.28 -4.43
C PRO A 122 18.64 0.63 -4.52
N GLY A 123 18.34 0.04 -5.69
CA GLY A 123 17.10 -0.67 -5.94
C GLY A 123 16.90 -1.88 -5.02
N VAL A 124 15.70 -2.40 -5.00
CA VAL A 124 15.32 -3.60 -4.25
C VAL A 124 14.85 -4.69 -5.19
N ILE A 125 14.99 -5.95 -4.76
CA ILE A 125 14.40 -7.08 -5.49
C ILE A 125 12.88 -6.94 -5.37
N THR A 126 12.21 -6.97 -6.51
CA THR A 126 10.77 -6.95 -6.61
C THR A 126 10.32 -7.95 -7.69
N ARG A 127 9.02 -8.20 -7.76
CA ARG A 127 8.42 -9.03 -8.80
C ARG A 127 7.51 -8.17 -9.67
N TRP A 128 7.85 -8.09 -10.95
CA TRP A 128 7.07 -7.36 -11.94
C TRP A 128 6.65 -8.31 -13.07
N GLU A 129 5.35 -8.38 -13.33
CA GLU A 129 4.76 -9.24 -14.37
C GLU A 129 5.26 -10.71 -14.35
N GLY A 130 5.54 -11.23 -13.14
CA GLY A 130 6.00 -12.60 -12.95
C GLY A 130 7.52 -12.78 -12.99
N ILE A 131 8.29 -11.74 -13.28
CA ILE A 131 9.75 -11.75 -13.35
C ILE A 131 10.34 -11.10 -12.09
N ASP A 132 11.34 -11.75 -11.49
CA ASP A 132 12.08 -11.15 -10.37
C ASP A 132 13.14 -10.20 -10.94
N CYS A 133 13.10 -8.95 -10.53
CA CYS A 133 13.98 -7.91 -11.03
C CYS A 133 14.38 -6.90 -9.93
N TYR A 134 15.47 -6.20 -10.14
CA TYR A 134 15.84 -5.04 -9.33
C TYR A 134 15.13 -3.80 -9.86
N ASN A 135 14.42 -3.11 -8.97
CA ASN A 135 13.72 -1.88 -9.31
C ASN A 135 13.95 -0.82 -8.24
N ALA A 136 13.68 0.45 -8.59
CA ALA A 136 13.69 1.54 -7.61
C ALA A 136 12.80 1.19 -6.41
N ARG A 137 13.19 1.63 -5.21
CA ARG A 137 12.39 1.43 -4.00
C ARG A 137 11.01 2.07 -4.16
N PRO A 138 9.93 1.39 -3.77
CA PRO A 138 8.62 2.03 -3.67
C PRO A 138 8.60 3.08 -2.56
N LEU A 139 7.58 3.94 -2.57
CA LEU A 139 7.41 4.99 -1.56
C LEU A 139 7.35 4.42 -0.14
N ILE A 140 6.63 3.32 0.03
CA ILE A 140 6.56 2.55 1.28
C ILE A 140 6.82 1.08 0.92
N TYR A 141 7.79 0.49 1.58
CA TYR A 141 8.30 -0.85 1.30
C TYR A 141 8.29 -1.74 2.55
N ALA A 142 7.91 -2.99 2.36
CA ALA A 142 8.09 -4.05 3.34
C ALA A 142 8.35 -5.36 2.61
N TYR A 143 9.33 -6.13 3.06
CA TYR A 143 9.63 -7.43 2.48
C TYR A 143 10.00 -8.43 3.58
N GLY A 144 9.26 -9.54 3.64
CA GLY A 144 9.45 -10.58 4.68
C GLY A 144 9.06 -10.16 6.09
N GLU A 145 8.44 -9.00 6.26
CA GLU A 145 8.04 -8.46 7.57
C GLU A 145 6.65 -8.97 7.99
N THR A 146 6.41 -9.07 9.29
CA THR A 146 5.16 -9.56 9.86
C THR A 146 4.60 -8.59 10.90
N ASN A 147 3.27 -8.65 11.12
CA ASN A 147 2.58 -7.80 12.09
C ASN A 147 2.90 -6.31 11.88
N ILE A 148 2.60 -5.81 10.68
CA ILE A 148 2.76 -4.40 10.29
C ILE A 148 1.39 -3.79 10.01
N ALA A 149 1.26 -2.50 10.32
CA ALA A 149 0.09 -1.71 9.96
C ALA A 149 0.49 -0.29 9.57
N ILE A 150 -0.33 0.31 8.72
CA ILE A 150 -0.37 1.75 8.48
C ILE A 150 -1.74 2.21 8.93
N THR A 151 -1.77 3.09 9.92
CA THR A 151 -3.02 3.60 10.49
C THR A 151 -3.08 5.11 10.37
N VAL A 152 -4.28 5.62 10.15
CA VAL A 152 -4.55 7.06 10.09
C VAL A 152 -5.62 7.36 11.11
N LYS A 153 -5.50 8.47 11.84
CA LYS A 153 -6.56 8.90 12.71
C LYS A 153 -7.73 9.41 11.86
N GLU A 154 -8.87 8.76 11.95
CA GLU A 154 -10.08 9.21 11.26
C GLU A 154 -10.46 10.62 11.72
N LEU A 155 -10.73 11.47 10.73
CA LEU A 155 -11.45 12.72 11.00
C LEU A 155 -12.84 12.35 11.55
N SER A 156 -13.15 12.87 12.73
CA SER A 156 -14.52 12.83 13.26
C SER A 156 -15.49 13.33 12.18
N THR A 157 -16.44 12.51 11.78
CA THR A 157 -17.39 12.77 10.68
C THR A 157 -18.38 13.91 10.97
N ASP A 158 -18.30 14.55 12.14
CA ASP A 158 -19.22 15.61 12.57
C ASP A 158 -18.97 16.96 11.87
N LYS A 159 -17.88 17.08 11.12
CA LYS A 159 -17.62 18.18 10.19
C LYS A 159 -16.97 17.61 8.94
N ALA A 160 -17.76 17.04 8.06
CA ALA A 160 -17.29 16.60 6.75
C ALA A 160 -16.71 17.81 5.99
N PRO A 161 -15.39 17.94 5.85
CA PRO A 161 -14.85 18.81 4.81
C PRO A 161 -15.23 18.17 3.49
N THR A 162 -15.63 18.98 2.53
CA THR A 162 -15.99 18.57 1.18
C THR A 162 -14.83 17.93 0.39
N LYS A 163 -13.76 17.54 1.07
CA LYS A 163 -12.64 16.74 0.54
C LYS A 163 -12.39 15.56 1.49
N PRO A 164 -12.34 14.33 0.99
CA PRO A 164 -12.05 13.17 1.83
C PRO A 164 -10.68 13.36 2.50
N GLY A 165 -10.67 13.41 3.83
CA GLY A 165 -9.46 13.41 4.64
C GLY A 165 -8.87 12.00 4.68
N GLY A 166 -8.33 11.56 3.55
CA GLY A 166 -7.52 10.37 3.46
C GLY A 166 -6.05 10.72 3.66
N LEU A 167 -5.22 9.72 3.91
CA LEU A 167 -3.77 9.81 3.84
C LEU A 167 -3.41 10.55 2.54
N CYS A 168 -3.09 11.85 2.65
CA CYS A 168 -2.61 12.61 1.51
C CYS A 168 -1.17 12.18 1.25
N VAL A 169 -1.01 11.05 0.55
CA VAL A 169 0.22 10.77 -0.18
C VAL A 169 0.17 11.66 -1.40
N ALA A 170 0.73 12.86 -1.28
CA ALA A 170 0.91 13.73 -2.43
C ALA A 170 1.97 13.07 -3.33
N LEU A 171 1.50 12.27 -4.28
CA LEU A 171 2.34 11.82 -5.39
C LEU A 171 2.63 13.05 -6.24
N PRO A 172 3.89 13.39 -6.49
CA PRO A 172 4.20 14.43 -7.44
C PRO A 172 3.66 14.00 -8.81
N VAL A 173 2.70 14.77 -9.34
CA VAL A 173 2.29 14.64 -10.72
C VAL A 173 3.48 15.08 -11.56
N MET A 174 4.15 14.12 -12.19
CA MET A 174 5.18 14.40 -13.17
C MET A 174 4.49 15.04 -14.39
N ALA A 175 4.35 16.37 -14.37
CA ALA A 175 3.86 17.12 -15.52
C ALA A 175 4.86 16.95 -16.68
N GLY A 176 4.47 16.20 -17.68
CA GLY A 176 5.04 16.29 -19.02
C GLY A 176 6.23 15.40 -19.39
N LYS A 177 6.60 14.41 -18.59
CA LYS A 177 7.57 13.39 -19.03
C LYS A 177 6.93 12.00 -19.00
N ARG A 178 7.08 11.27 -20.10
CA ARG A 178 6.69 9.84 -20.20
C ARG A 178 7.18 9.08 -18.97
N ALA A 179 6.37 8.16 -18.47
CA ALA A 179 6.73 7.35 -17.33
C ALA A 179 8.17 6.80 -17.51
N TRP A 180 9.01 6.98 -16.52
CA TRP A 180 10.46 6.71 -16.55
C TRP A 180 10.81 5.25 -16.93
N TRP A 181 9.88 4.31 -16.78
CA TRP A 181 10.06 2.92 -17.21
C TRP A 181 10.21 2.77 -18.73
N HIS A 182 9.79 3.76 -19.55
CA HIS A 182 10.06 3.78 -20.98
C HIS A 182 11.51 4.16 -21.32
N ASN A 183 12.19 4.91 -20.45
CA ASN A 183 13.58 5.29 -20.70
C ASN A 183 14.58 4.21 -20.28
N ALA A 184 14.19 3.28 -19.40
CA ALA A 184 15.04 2.19 -18.94
C ALA A 184 15.21 1.07 -20.00
N THR A 185 14.34 1.03 -21.01
CA THR A 185 14.42 0.04 -22.09
C THR A 185 15.34 0.46 -23.25
N GLU A 186 15.70 1.76 -23.34
CA GLU A 186 16.62 2.24 -24.39
C GLU A 186 18.08 1.97 -24.07
N ASP A 187 18.45 1.83 -22.78
CA ASP A 187 19.81 1.57 -22.32
C ASP A 187 20.13 0.10 -22.01
N GLY A 188 19.20 -0.81 -22.26
CA GLY A 188 19.42 -2.27 -22.25
C GLY A 188 19.70 -2.89 -20.86
N ASN A 189 19.50 -2.19 -19.75
CA ASN A 189 19.87 -2.65 -18.41
C ASN A 189 18.77 -2.54 -17.33
N ALA A 190 17.49 -2.47 -17.70
CA ALA A 190 16.40 -2.54 -16.72
C ALA A 190 15.35 -3.60 -17.13
N CYS A 191 14.87 -4.32 -16.12
CA CYS A 191 13.71 -5.19 -16.24
C CYS A 191 12.46 -4.39 -16.61
#